data_3441fcfbd1adbc935efbc43f1589adfb
#
_entry.id   3441fcfbd1adbc935efbc43f1589adfb
#
_cell.length_a   1.000
_cell.length_b   1.000
_cell.length_c   1.000
_cell.angle_alpha   90.00
_cell.angle_beta   90.00
_cell.angle_gamma   90.00
#
_symmetry.space_group_name_H-M   'P 1'
#
loop_
_entity.id
_entity.type
_entity.pdbx_description
1 polymer ?
#
loop_
_entity_poly.entity_id
_entity_poly.type
_entity_poly.pdbx_seq_one_letter_code
_entity_poly.pdbx_strand_id
1 'polypeptide(L)'
;MKFDFYYGIEGPDDVSDNTRIEHVYLIRLSYNFADPQFYEEYLFDDNGKFIFFFKSADSYDELNTKEEFRFYYKPDGSLVYANQKTVTNGKTVRDVDLKGGGQLADEAPANAMKYIAALKGLFVI
;
A
#
# COMPACT_ATOMS: atom_id res chain seq x y z
N MET A 1 -4.74 -12.81 7.24
CA MET A 1 -4.41 -11.71 6.31
C MET A 1 -5.67 -11.25 5.61
N LYS A 2 -5.87 -9.95 5.53
CA LYS A 2 -7.02 -9.35 4.90
C LYS A 2 -6.56 -8.40 3.79
N PHE A 3 -7.17 -8.53 2.60
CA PHE A 3 -6.96 -7.65 1.46
C PHE A 3 -8.23 -6.90 1.16
N ASP A 4 -8.13 -5.59 0.98
CA ASP A 4 -9.20 -4.74 0.47
C ASP A 4 -8.73 -4.06 -0.81
N PHE A 5 -9.54 -4.14 -1.86
CA PHE A 5 -9.24 -3.51 -3.14
C PHE A 5 -10.31 -2.46 -3.45
N TYR A 6 -9.87 -1.27 -3.83
CA TYR A 6 -10.75 -0.18 -4.25
C TYR A 6 -10.50 0.09 -5.71
N TYR A 7 -11.55 0.04 -6.54
CA TYR A 7 -11.39 0.05 -7.99
C TYR A 7 -12.57 0.75 -8.67
N GLY A 8 -12.33 1.21 -9.91
CA GLY A 8 -13.37 1.67 -10.81
C GLY A 8 -13.92 0.51 -11.63
N ILE A 9 -15.20 0.57 -11.94
CA ILE A 9 -15.88 -0.45 -12.74
C ILE A 9 -16.23 0.16 -14.10
N GLU A 10 -15.86 -0.55 -15.17
CA GLU A 10 -16.24 -0.23 -16.54
C GLU A 10 -17.45 -1.08 -16.95
N GLY A 11 -18.41 -0.47 -17.59
CA GLY A 11 -19.61 -1.17 -18.09
C GLY A 11 -20.89 -0.44 -17.75
N PRO A 12 -22.06 -0.97 -18.17
CA PRO A 12 -23.36 -0.37 -17.85
C PRO A 12 -23.64 -0.43 -16.35
N ASP A 13 -24.45 0.54 -15.88
CA ASP A 13 -24.80 0.66 -14.46
C ASP A 13 -25.54 -0.55 -13.92
N ASP A 14 -26.30 -1.23 -14.76
CA ASP A 14 -26.92 -2.49 -14.41
C ASP A 14 -25.86 -3.59 -14.43
N VAL A 15 -25.52 -4.07 -13.27
CA VAL A 15 -24.50 -5.12 -13.12
C VAL A 15 -24.88 -6.32 -13.97
N SER A 16 -24.13 -6.56 -15.01
CA SER A 16 -24.24 -7.74 -15.84
C SER A 16 -23.04 -8.66 -15.58
N ASP A 17 -23.10 -9.87 -16.11
CA ASP A 17 -21.99 -10.84 -16.01
C ASP A 17 -20.71 -10.36 -16.71
N ASN A 18 -20.78 -9.22 -17.40
CA ASN A 18 -19.65 -8.64 -18.13
C ASN A 18 -19.04 -7.44 -17.41
N THR A 19 -19.35 -7.25 -16.14
CA THR A 19 -18.73 -6.18 -15.34
C THR A 19 -17.22 -6.35 -15.34
N ARG A 20 -16.52 -5.27 -15.62
CA ARG A 20 -15.06 -5.25 -15.75
C ARG A 20 -14.48 -4.21 -14.82
N ILE A 21 -13.39 -4.56 -14.13
CA ILE A 21 -12.63 -3.61 -13.33
C ILE A 21 -11.81 -2.75 -14.29
N GLU A 22 -12.07 -1.43 -14.28
CA GLU A 22 -11.37 -0.48 -15.13
C GLU A 22 -9.93 -0.30 -14.67
N HIS A 23 -9.75 0.05 -13.40
CA HIS A 23 -8.44 0.12 -12.77
C HIS A 23 -8.57 0.09 -11.25
N VAL A 24 -7.45 -0.18 -10.59
CA VAL A 24 -7.36 -0.24 -9.14
C VAL A 24 -6.79 1.09 -8.64
N TYR A 25 -7.45 1.69 -7.64
CA TYR A 25 -7.01 2.94 -7.01
C TYR A 25 -6.22 2.70 -5.74
N LEU A 26 -6.61 1.70 -4.97
CA LEU A 26 -6.04 1.47 -3.65
C LEU A 26 -6.10 -0.01 -3.30
N ILE A 27 -5.01 -0.53 -2.74
CA ILE A 27 -4.97 -1.85 -2.15
C ILE A 27 -4.57 -1.68 -0.70
N ARG A 28 -5.35 -2.27 0.21
CA ARG A 28 -5.04 -2.35 1.63
C ARG A 28 -4.79 -3.77 2.04
N LEU A 29 -3.81 -3.93 2.92
CA LEU A 29 -3.37 -5.23 3.40
C LEU A 29 -3.22 -5.15 4.92
N SER A 30 -3.87 -6.06 5.63
CA SER A 30 -3.73 -6.19 7.09
C SER A 30 -3.35 -7.61 7.43
N TYR A 31 -2.34 -7.78 8.25
CA TYR A 31 -1.88 -9.11 8.64
C TYR A 31 -1.18 -9.08 9.99
N ASN A 32 -1.13 -10.27 10.64
CA ASN A 32 -0.40 -10.47 11.88
C ASN A 32 0.76 -11.40 11.60
N PHE A 33 1.87 -11.13 12.27
CA PHE A 33 2.96 -12.09 12.34
C PHE A 33 3.29 -12.23 13.82
N ALA A 34 2.86 -13.33 14.45
CA ALA A 34 2.77 -13.47 15.89
C ALA A 34 1.79 -12.42 16.46
N ASP A 35 2.13 -11.67 17.52
CA ASP A 35 1.26 -10.65 18.11
C ASP A 35 1.26 -9.31 17.36
N PRO A 36 2.38 -8.86 16.72
CA PRO A 36 2.38 -7.57 16.07
C PRO A 36 1.41 -7.50 14.89
N GLN A 37 0.76 -6.34 14.76
CA GLN A 37 -0.13 -6.03 13.66
C GLN A 37 0.63 -5.28 12.59
N PHE A 38 0.39 -5.64 11.33
CA PHE A 38 0.97 -4.98 10.16
C PHE A 38 -0.14 -4.47 9.27
N TYR A 39 0.07 -3.31 8.68
CA TYR A 39 -0.87 -2.69 7.76
C TYR A 39 -0.09 -2.05 6.63
N GLU A 40 -0.56 -2.25 5.39
CA GLU A 40 0.04 -1.66 4.20
C GLU A 40 -1.02 -1.08 3.29
N GLU A 41 -0.68 0.03 2.64
CA GLU A 41 -1.49 0.64 1.59
C GLU A 41 -0.66 0.88 0.35
N TYR A 42 -1.25 0.60 -0.80
CA TYR A 42 -0.69 0.86 -2.12
C TYR A 42 -1.68 1.72 -2.88
N LEU A 43 -1.27 2.93 -3.26
CA LEU A 43 -2.13 3.89 -3.95
C LEU A 43 -1.67 4.06 -5.39
N PHE A 44 -2.64 4.15 -6.30
CA PHE A 44 -2.42 4.26 -7.74
C PHE A 44 -3.08 5.52 -8.26
N ASP A 45 -2.49 6.14 -9.30
CA ASP A 45 -3.09 7.30 -9.95
C ASP A 45 -4.19 6.90 -10.91
N ASP A 46 -4.80 7.90 -11.58
CA ASP A 46 -5.92 7.66 -12.50
C ASP A 46 -5.52 6.83 -13.73
N ASN A 47 -4.23 6.73 -14.00
CA ASN A 47 -3.70 5.92 -15.11
C ASN A 47 -3.25 4.52 -14.64
N GLY A 48 -3.51 4.18 -13.39
CA GLY A 48 -3.14 2.89 -12.83
C GLY A 48 -1.67 2.76 -12.46
N LYS A 49 -0.95 3.88 -12.35
CA LYS A 49 0.47 3.88 -11.96
C LYS A 49 0.59 3.94 -10.45
N PHE A 50 1.46 3.09 -9.88
CA PHE A 50 1.74 3.08 -8.45
C PHE A 50 2.47 4.37 -8.05
N ILE A 51 1.94 5.11 -7.07
CA ILE A 51 2.47 6.42 -6.67
C ILE A 51 2.74 6.58 -5.18
N PHE A 52 2.19 5.72 -4.32
CA PHE A 52 2.35 5.88 -2.88
C PHE A 52 2.25 4.55 -2.14
N PHE A 53 3.10 4.39 -1.13
CA PHE A 53 3.09 3.26 -0.21
C PHE A 53 3.10 3.76 1.23
N PHE A 54 2.25 3.17 2.05
CA PHE A 54 2.24 3.36 3.49
C PHE A 54 2.34 2.00 4.17
N LYS A 55 3.17 1.92 5.21
CA LYS A 55 3.23 0.74 6.08
C LYS A 55 3.22 1.18 7.51
N SER A 56 2.43 0.48 8.33
CA SER A 56 2.43 0.60 9.79
C SER A 56 2.74 -0.76 10.39
N ALA A 57 3.69 -0.80 11.31
CA ALA A 57 4.09 -2.02 11.99
C ALA A 57 4.20 -1.77 13.48
N ASP A 58 3.54 -2.61 14.29
CA ASP A 58 3.67 -2.54 15.73
C ASP A 58 5.07 -2.95 16.16
N SER A 59 5.62 -2.27 17.16
CA SER A 59 6.90 -2.65 17.73
C SER A 59 6.77 -3.91 18.59
N TYR A 60 7.75 -4.80 18.47
CA TYR A 60 7.82 -5.98 19.33
C TYR A 60 8.23 -5.64 20.76
N ASP A 61 9.03 -4.60 20.93
CA ASP A 61 9.72 -4.33 22.18
C ASP A 61 9.06 -3.24 23.01
N GLU A 62 8.18 -2.43 22.41
CA GLU A 62 7.59 -1.28 23.06
C GLU A 62 6.07 -1.26 22.92
N LEU A 63 5.36 -1.19 24.05
CA LEU A 63 3.91 -1.13 24.08
C LEU A 63 3.41 0.17 23.45
N ASN A 64 2.36 0.07 22.62
CA ASN A 64 1.72 1.21 21.95
C ASN A 64 2.68 2.02 21.06
N THR A 65 3.73 1.39 20.56
CA THR A 65 4.66 2.01 19.63
C THR A 65 4.52 1.37 18.26
N LYS A 66 4.48 2.22 17.24
CA LYS A 66 4.39 1.82 15.83
C LYS A 66 5.48 2.50 15.03
N GLU A 67 5.98 1.79 14.04
CA GLU A 67 6.80 2.38 12.99
C GLU A 67 5.93 2.60 11.77
N GLU A 68 5.97 3.80 11.21
CA GLU A 68 5.22 4.16 10.02
C GLU A 68 6.18 4.56 8.91
N PHE A 69 5.95 4.01 7.72
CA PHE A 69 6.75 4.29 6.53
C PHE A 69 5.85 4.90 5.47
N ARG A 70 6.32 5.95 4.80
CA ARG A 70 5.63 6.60 3.68
C ARG A 70 6.62 6.80 2.55
N PHE A 71 6.29 6.26 1.37
CA PHE A 71 7.12 6.36 0.18
C PHE A 71 6.28 6.94 -0.94
N TYR A 72 6.82 7.97 -1.60
CA TYR A 72 6.15 8.69 -2.68
C TYR A 72 6.92 8.46 -3.97
N TYR A 73 6.22 8.06 -5.02
CA TYR A 73 6.82 7.70 -6.31
C TYR A 73 6.24 8.56 -7.43
N LYS A 74 7.04 8.80 -8.46
CA LYS A 74 6.55 9.34 -9.72
C LYS A 74 5.87 8.21 -10.52
N PRO A 75 5.00 8.55 -11.49
CA PRO A 75 4.39 7.54 -12.36
C PRO A 75 5.38 6.65 -13.10
N ASP A 76 6.62 7.10 -13.30
CA ASP A 76 7.68 6.31 -13.93
C ASP A 76 8.32 5.28 -12.98
N GLY A 77 7.91 5.26 -11.71
CA GLY A 77 8.40 4.34 -10.71
C GLY A 77 9.57 4.85 -9.87
N SER A 78 10.08 6.05 -10.16
CA SER A 78 11.20 6.60 -9.37
C SER A 78 10.72 7.16 -8.03
N LEU A 79 11.52 6.94 -6.99
CA LEU A 79 11.22 7.42 -5.64
C LEU A 79 11.43 8.93 -5.55
N VAL A 80 10.43 9.65 -5.04
CA VAL A 80 10.49 11.11 -4.81
C VAL A 80 10.90 11.42 -3.38
N TYR A 81 10.27 10.72 -2.42
CA TYR A 81 10.46 11.01 -1.01
C TYR A 81 10.14 9.78 -0.18
N ALA A 82 10.87 9.56 0.89
CA ALA A 82 10.67 8.47 1.82
C ALA A 82 10.87 8.97 3.25
N ASN A 83 10.01 8.51 4.15
CA ASN A 83 10.01 8.96 5.53
C ASN A 83 9.64 7.81 6.45
N GLN A 84 10.23 7.80 7.64
CA GLN A 84 9.91 6.87 8.71
C GLN A 84 9.56 7.66 9.96
N LYS A 85 8.42 7.34 10.56
CA LYS A 85 7.99 7.91 11.84
C LYS A 85 7.88 6.82 12.89
N THR A 86 8.31 7.15 14.11
CA THR A 86 8.02 6.34 15.29
C THR A 86 6.91 7.04 16.05
N VAL A 87 5.83 6.32 16.31
CA VAL A 87 4.64 6.87 16.99
C VAL A 87 4.42 6.08 18.27
N THR A 88 4.45 6.76 19.42
CA THR A 88 4.21 6.15 20.72
C THR A 88 3.01 6.83 21.36
N ASN A 89 2.01 6.05 21.78
CA ASN A 89 0.76 6.53 22.38
C ASN A 89 0.08 7.61 21.52
N GLY A 90 0.11 7.43 20.19
CA GLY A 90 -0.49 8.36 19.26
C GLY A 90 0.29 9.63 18.98
N LYS A 91 1.50 9.76 19.53
CA LYS A 91 2.36 10.94 19.35
C LYS A 91 3.61 10.56 18.55
N THR A 92 3.95 11.37 17.57
CA THR A 92 5.20 11.20 16.83
C THR A 92 6.37 11.56 17.73
N VAL A 93 7.22 10.58 18.01
CA VAL A 93 8.42 10.78 18.84
C VAL A 93 9.70 10.82 17.99
N ARG A 94 9.62 10.41 16.74
CA ARG A 94 10.72 10.45 15.80
C ARG A 94 10.18 10.57 14.38
N ASP A 95 10.83 11.37 13.55
CA ASP A 95 10.47 11.57 12.16
C ASP A 95 11.76 11.71 11.36
N VAL A 96 12.04 10.76 10.47
CA VAL A 96 13.31 10.68 9.76
C VAL A 96 13.08 10.61 8.26
N ASP A 97 13.79 11.44 7.52
CA ASP A 97 13.85 11.38 6.06
C ASP A 97 14.77 10.21 5.68
N LEU A 98 14.23 9.25 4.92
CA LEU A 98 14.98 8.08 4.45
C LEU A 98 15.50 8.36 3.05
N LYS A 99 16.66 8.93 2.95
CA LYS A 99 17.31 9.23 1.66
C LYS A 99 17.57 7.93 0.91
N GLY A 100 17.02 7.83 -0.31
CA GLY A 100 17.13 6.62 -1.13
C GLY A 100 16.16 5.51 -0.76
N GLY A 101 15.39 5.66 0.32
CA GLY A 101 14.28 4.78 0.70
C GLY A 101 14.63 3.41 1.26
N GLY A 102 15.73 2.78 0.83
CA GLY A 102 16.14 1.45 1.28
C GLY A 102 15.36 0.30 0.65
N GLN A 103 15.56 -0.89 1.18
CA GLN A 103 15.00 -2.14 0.61
C GLN A 103 13.48 -2.13 0.52
N LEU A 104 12.80 -1.67 1.56
CA LEU A 104 11.33 -1.64 1.56
C LEU A 104 10.78 -0.75 0.45
N ALA A 105 11.41 0.41 0.22
CA ALA A 105 11.01 1.31 -0.84
C ALA A 105 11.26 0.73 -2.24
N ASP A 106 12.31 -0.08 -2.38
CA ASP A 106 12.64 -0.77 -3.63
C ASP A 106 11.67 -1.91 -3.92
N GLU A 107 11.18 -2.58 -2.89
CA GLU A 107 10.26 -3.71 -3.01
C GLU A 107 8.81 -3.30 -3.25
N ALA A 108 8.39 -2.14 -2.77
CA ALA A 108 6.99 -1.73 -2.81
C ALA A 108 6.39 -1.71 -4.22
N PRO A 109 7.07 -1.19 -5.26
CA PRO A 109 6.51 -1.22 -6.62
C PRO A 109 6.31 -2.65 -7.14
N ALA A 110 7.25 -3.56 -6.86
CA ALA A 110 7.14 -4.96 -7.27
C ALA A 110 5.98 -5.66 -6.55
N ASN A 111 5.80 -5.38 -5.27
CA ASN A 111 4.69 -5.91 -4.50
C ASN A 111 3.35 -5.39 -5.01
N ALA A 112 3.27 -4.11 -5.39
CA ALA A 112 2.08 -3.52 -5.98
C ALA A 112 1.68 -4.26 -7.25
N MET A 113 2.64 -4.54 -8.14
CA MET A 113 2.39 -5.29 -9.38
C MET A 113 1.96 -6.72 -9.09
N LYS A 114 2.53 -7.35 -8.08
CA LYS A 114 2.17 -8.71 -7.66
C LYS A 114 0.71 -8.77 -7.20
N TYR A 115 0.25 -7.80 -6.42
CA TYR A 115 -1.13 -7.75 -5.95
C TYR A 115 -2.11 -7.44 -7.08
N ILE A 116 -1.74 -6.58 -8.02
CA ILE A 116 -2.53 -6.32 -9.23
C ILE A 116 -2.68 -7.60 -10.05
N ALA A 117 -1.60 -8.35 -10.24
CA ALA A 117 -1.62 -9.61 -10.97
C ALA A 117 -2.53 -10.64 -10.30
N ALA A 118 -2.50 -10.71 -8.96
CA ALA A 118 -3.38 -11.59 -8.21
C ALA A 118 -4.85 -11.20 -8.39
N LEU A 119 -5.15 -9.90 -8.39
CA LEU A 119 -6.49 -9.39 -8.62
C LEU A 119 -6.97 -9.73 -10.04
N LYS A 120 -6.12 -9.62 -11.04
CA LYS A 120 -6.43 -9.99 -12.42
C LYS A 120 -6.77 -11.48 -12.58
N GLY A 121 -6.22 -12.33 -11.72
CA GLY A 121 -6.57 -13.74 -11.70
C GLY A 121 -7.95 -14.02 -11.14
N LEU A 122 -8.56 -13.08 -10.40
CA LEU A 122 -9.87 -13.23 -9.79
C LEU A 122 -10.98 -12.51 -10.59
N PHE A 123 -10.63 -11.43 -11.30
CA PHE A 123 -11.58 -10.57 -12.01
C PHE A 123 -11.09 -10.26 -13.42
N VAL A 124 -12.01 -9.80 -14.25
CA VAL A 124 -11.66 -9.27 -15.57
C VAL A 124 -11.26 -7.81 -15.39
N ILE A 125 -10.03 -7.48 -15.72
CA ILE A 125 -9.48 -6.13 -15.60
C ILE A 125 -9.06 -5.61 -16.98
#